data_cc43c833abdcda4dd2c5a1e23ba0f1e8
#
_entry.id   cc43c833abdcda4dd2c5a1e23ba0f1e8
#
_cell.length_a   1.000
_cell.length_b   1.000
_cell.length_c   1.000
_cell.angle_alpha   90.00
_cell.angle_beta   90.00
_cell.angle_gamma   90.00
#
_symmetry.space_group_name_H-M   'P 1'
#
loop_
_entity.id
_entity.type
_entity.pdbx_description
1 polymer ?
#
loop_
_entity_poly.entity_id
_entity_poly.type
_entity_poly.pdbx_seq_one_letter_code
_entity_poly.pdbx_strand_id
1 'polypeptide(L)'
;MRRLLTSVLLTSLLLLSCGSNERYLYVADAPHNTPMPITNNFDATIFPNDQLYISVSSQNPASVKHFNEESNKLYYSSGDVKGYLVSQTGQIMFPMLGRLQAGGKTRAQLAREMESRLIAEG
;
A
#
# COMPACT_ATOMS: atom_id res chain seq x y z
N MET A 1 -47.05 15.05 -52.00
CA MET A 1 -45.65 14.83 -52.39
C MET A 1 -44.66 15.71 -51.58
N ARG A 2 -44.82 17.02 -51.49
CA ARG A 2 -43.86 17.90 -50.71
C ARG A 2 -43.71 17.47 -49.23
N ARG A 3 -44.81 17.09 -48.55
CA ARG A 3 -44.73 16.67 -47.13
C ARG A 3 -44.05 15.30 -46.90
N LEU A 4 -44.13 14.39 -47.87
CA LEU A 4 -43.41 13.13 -47.84
C LEU A 4 -41.91 13.30 -48.05
N LEU A 5 -41.52 14.19 -48.99
CA LEU A 5 -40.11 14.53 -49.24
C LEU A 5 -39.46 15.19 -48.03
N THR A 6 -40.17 16.08 -47.32
CA THR A 6 -39.63 16.73 -46.09
C THR A 6 -39.49 15.76 -44.93
N SER A 7 -40.39 14.78 -44.80
CA SER A 7 -40.31 13.74 -43.78
C SER A 7 -39.11 12.81 -44.02
N VAL A 8 -38.87 12.38 -45.25
CA VAL A 8 -37.75 11.53 -45.63
C VAL A 8 -36.40 12.26 -45.43
N LEU A 9 -36.34 13.55 -45.75
CA LEU A 9 -35.15 14.36 -45.55
C LEU A 9 -34.83 14.53 -44.05
N LEU A 10 -35.86 14.71 -43.20
CA LEU A 10 -35.69 14.87 -41.75
C LEU A 10 -35.23 13.57 -41.08
N THR A 11 -35.77 12.39 -41.49
CA THR A 11 -35.31 11.10 -41.00
C THR A 11 -33.90 10.75 -41.46
N SER A 12 -33.49 11.11 -42.66
CA SER A 12 -32.13 10.92 -43.15
C SER A 12 -31.10 11.72 -42.34
N LEU A 13 -31.47 12.94 -41.91
CA LEU A 13 -30.56 13.80 -41.12
C LEU A 13 -30.33 13.26 -39.69
N LEU A 14 -31.30 12.53 -39.11
CA LEU A 14 -31.18 11.91 -37.78
C LEU A 14 -30.28 10.68 -37.76
N LEU A 15 -30.06 10.03 -38.89
CA LEU A 15 -29.23 8.82 -39.00
C LEU A 15 -27.71 9.14 -39.13
N LEU A 16 -27.32 10.39 -39.35
CA LEU A 16 -25.93 10.81 -39.47
C LEU A 16 -25.26 11.20 -38.16
N SER A 17 -25.98 11.07 -37.02
CA SER A 17 -25.48 11.46 -35.68
C SER A 17 -24.70 10.37 -34.94
N CYS A 18 -24.16 9.37 -35.63
CA CYS A 18 -23.32 8.37 -35.00
C CYS A 18 -21.84 8.80 -35.07
N GLY A 19 -21.46 9.81 -34.30
CA GLY A 19 -20.07 10.19 -34.08
C GLY A 19 -19.41 9.17 -33.14
N SER A 20 -18.43 8.43 -33.64
CA SER A 20 -17.57 7.55 -32.83
C SER A 20 -16.80 8.40 -31.82
N ASN A 21 -17.03 8.09 -30.54
CA ASN A 21 -16.47 8.81 -29.42
C ASN A 21 -15.12 8.18 -29.01
N GLU A 22 -14.12 8.29 -29.91
CA GLU A 22 -12.77 7.73 -29.68
C GLU A 22 -11.95 8.45 -28.61
N ARG A 23 -12.50 9.49 -27.97
CA ARG A 23 -11.73 10.37 -27.08
C ARG A 23 -11.71 9.98 -25.61
N TYR A 24 -12.28 8.84 -25.21
CA TYR A 24 -12.33 8.43 -23.79
C TYR A 24 -11.42 7.26 -23.41
N LEU A 25 -10.50 6.88 -24.27
CA LEU A 25 -9.43 5.98 -23.86
C LEU A 25 -8.32 6.79 -23.18
N TYR A 26 -8.38 6.90 -21.85
CA TYR A 26 -7.39 7.60 -21.02
C TYR A 26 -5.97 7.02 -21.13
N VAL A 27 -5.78 5.93 -21.86
CA VAL A 27 -4.50 5.22 -22.00
C VAL A 27 -4.18 4.87 -23.46
N ALA A 28 -4.87 5.48 -24.45
CA ALA A 28 -4.63 5.18 -25.86
C ALA A 28 -3.21 5.53 -26.33
N ASP A 29 -2.61 6.53 -25.70
CA ASP A 29 -1.26 7.02 -26.02
C ASP A 29 -0.17 6.46 -25.10
N ALA A 30 -0.51 5.52 -24.19
CA ALA A 30 0.50 4.87 -23.39
C ALA A 30 1.35 3.95 -24.27
N PRO A 31 2.68 4.08 -24.27
CA PRO A 31 3.55 3.20 -25.04
C PRO A 31 3.38 1.77 -24.55
N HIS A 32 2.70 0.94 -25.35
CA HIS A 32 2.50 -0.47 -25.06
C HIS A 32 3.85 -1.18 -25.07
N ASN A 33 4.15 -1.86 -23.96
CA ASN A 33 5.34 -2.73 -23.81
C ASN A 33 6.71 -2.05 -23.83
N THR A 34 6.84 -0.79 -23.52
CA THR A 34 8.14 -0.27 -23.12
C THR A 34 8.39 -0.64 -21.66
N PRO A 35 9.36 -1.52 -21.37
CA PRO A 35 9.74 -1.76 -19.98
C PRO A 35 10.29 -0.45 -19.42
N MET A 36 9.53 0.19 -18.53
CA MET A 36 10.05 1.29 -17.74
C MET A 36 11.00 0.69 -16.70
N PRO A 37 12.29 1.01 -16.71
CA PRO A 37 13.16 0.61 -15.62
C PRO A 37 12.65 1.30 -14.35
N ILE A 38 12.21 0.50 -13.36
CA ILE A 38 11.93 1.01 -12.00
C ILE A 38 13.30 1.31 -11.38
N THR A 39 13.80 2.52 -11.60
CA THR A 39 15.11 2.95 -11.14
C THR A 39 15.13 3.41 -9.68
N ASN A 40 13.95 3.51 -9.05
CA ASN A 40 13.85 3.95 -7.67
C ASN A 40 13.39 2.79 -6.78
N ASN A 41 14.32 2.18 -6.06
CA ASN A 41 14.01 1.47 -4.83
C ASN A 41 13.51 2.51 -3.82
N PHE A 42 12.22 2.80 -3.89
CA PHE A 42 11.58 3.68 -2.93
C PHE A 42 11.39 2.90 -1.62
N ASP A 43 12.35 3.04 -0.73
CA ASP A 43 12.24 2.50 0.62
C ASP A 43 11.38 3.46 1.45
N ALA A 44 10.13 3.08 1.68
CA ALA A 44 9.18 3.91 2.42
C ALA A 44 9.71 4.19 3.83
N THR A 45 9.71 5.47 4.20
CA THR A 45 10.07 5.94 5.54
C THR A 45 8.86 5.83 6.46
N ILE A 46 9.09 5.43 7.69
CA ILE A 46 8.07 5.31 8.73
C ILE A 46 7.73 6.71 9.28
N PHE A 47 6.44 7.01 9.37
CA PHE A 47 5.91 8.27 9.91
C PHE A 47 5.15 8.08 11.23
N PRO A 48 4.97 9.15 12.02
CA PRO A 48 4.05 9.14 13.15
C PRO A 48 2.64 8.72 12.72
N ASN A 49 1.95 7.95 13.57
CA ASN A 49 0.64 7.31 13.34
C ASN A 49 0.64 6.13 12.35
N ASP A 50 1.78 5.74 11.80
CA ASP A 50 1.86 4.47 11.07
C ASP A 50 1.62 3.29 12.01
N GLN A 51 1.03 2.23 11.47
CA GLN A 51 0.91 0.94 12.15
C GLN A 51 1.92 -0.05 11.58
N LEU A 52 2.77 -0.60 12.44
CA LEU A 52 3.83 -1.53 12.05
C LEU A 52 3.48 -2.94 12.51
N TYR A 53 3.39 -3.87 11.56
CA TYR A 53 3.37 -5.29 11.88
C TYR A 53 4.81 -5.80 11.96
N ILE A 54 5.20 -6.29 13.15
CA ILE A 54 6.56 -6.78 13.42
C ILE A 54 6.46 -8.25 13.82
N SER A 55 7.16 -9.10 13.08
CA SER A 55 7.29 -10.53 13.37
C SER A 55 8.75 -10.88 13.54
N VAL A 56 9.05 -11.62 14.61
CA VAL A 56 10.40 -12.12 14.92
C VAL A 56 10.48 -13.58 14.56
N SER A 57 11.51 -13.97 13.79
CA SER A 57 11.79 -15.37 13.48
C SER A 57 13.19 -15.77 13.97
N SER A 58 13.35 -17.03 14.38
CA SER A 58 14.60 -17.60 14.83
C SER A 58 14.67 -19.06 14.44
N GLN A 59 15.88 -19.64 14.41
CA GLN A 59 16.07 -21.06 14.23
C GLN A 59 15.46 -21.90 15.38
N ASN A 60 15.33 -21.32 16.58
CA ASN A 60 14.58 -21.90 17.69
C ASN A 60 13.23 -21.18 17.84
N PRO A 61 12.12 -21.73 17.36
CA PRO A 61 10.80 -21.09 17.47
C PRO A 61 10.33 -20.83 18.89
N ALA A 62 10.80 -21.61 19.86
CA ALA A 62 10.42 -21.48 21.27
C ALA A 62 10.94 -20.14 21.85
N SER A 63 12.13 -19.69 21.47
CA SER A 63 12.73 -18.45 21.97
C SER A 63 12.02 -17.18 21.49
N VAL A 64 11.35 -17.24 20.34
CA VAL A 64 10.65 -16.08 19.76
C VAL A 64 9.13 -16.10 19.93
N LYS A 65 8.60 -17.17 20.52
CA LYS A 65 7.16 -17.36 20.72
C LYS A 65 6.53 -16.19 21.47
N HIS A 66 7.18 -15.72 22.52
CA HIS A 66 6.70 -14.62 23.36
C HIS A 66 6.51 -13.31 22.58
N PHE A 67 7.44 -12.95 21.70
CA PHE A 67 7.34 -11.74 20.89
C PHE A 67 6.17 -11.79 19.92
N ASN A 68 5.97 -12.95 19.30
CA ASN A 68 4.92 -13.13 18.29
C ASN A 68 3.54 -13.31 18.93
N GLU A 69 3.43 -13.83 20.14
CA GLU A 69 2.15 -13.94 20.84
C GLU A 69 1.56 -12.57 21.19
N GLU A 70 2.36 -11.62 21.63
CA GLU A 70 1.90 -10.25 21.85
C GLU A 70 1.49 -9.55 20.55
N SER A 71 2.29 -9.70 19.51
CA SER A 71 1.95 -9.19 18.18
C SER A 71 0.64 -9.81 17.65
N ASN A 72 0.45 -11.12 17.86
CA ASN A 72 -0.77 -11.82 17.45
C ASN A 72 -1.99 -11.41 18.29
N LYS A 73 -1.85 -11.16 19.59
CA LYS A 73 -2.96 -10.64 20.41
C LYS A 73 -3.43 -9.27 19.91
N LEU A 74 -2.49 -8.42 19.50
CA LEU A 74 -2.80 -7.13 18.89
C LEU A 74 -3.51 -7.29 17.54
N TYR A 75 -3.16 -8.33 16.76
CA TYR A 75 -3.74 -8.62 15.46
C TYR A 75 -5.18 -9.14 15.52
N TYR A 76 -5.49 -10.05 16.49
CA TYR A 76 -6.78 -10.75 16.53
C TYR A 76 -7.85 -10.10 17.43
N SER A 77 -7.51 -9.06 18.18
CA SER A 77 -8.37 -8.56 19.27
C SER A 77 -9.64 -7.81 18.85
N SER A 78 -9.86 -7.41 17.59
CA SER A 78 -11.07 -6.66 17.20
C SER A 78 -11.35 -6.59 15.70
N GLY A 79 -10.86 -7.52 14.87
CA GLY A 79 -11.11 -7.48 13.42
C GLY A 79 -10.34 -6.38 12.67
N ASP A 80 -9.71 -5.46 13.36
CA ASP A 80 -8.80 -4.48 12.80
C ASP A 80 -7.36 -4.99 12.86
N VAL A 81 -6.60 -4.74 11.80
CA VAL A 81 -5.16 -5.02 11.75
C VAL A 81 -4.48 -4.16 12.81
N LYS A 82 -4.20 -4.74 13.97
CA LYS A 82 -3.49 -4.06 15.05
C LYS A 82 -2.03 -4.44 15.00
N GLY A 83 -1.19 -3.44 14.78
CA GLY A 83 0.25 -3.52 14.89
C GLY A 83 0.75 -2.56 15.98
N TYR A 84 2.03 -2.33 16.02
CA TYR A 84 2.63 -1.32 16.88
C TYR A 84 2.37 0.07 16.29
N LEU A 85 1.62 0.89 17.00
CA LEU A 85 1.35 2.27 16.58
C LEU A 85 2.58 3.14 16.83
N VAL A 86 3.03 3.85 15.80
CA VAL A 86 4.09 4.84 15.91
C VAL A 86 3.52 6.10 16.56
N SER A 87 4.08 6.48 17.71
CA SER A 87 3.64 7.66 18.46
C SER A 87 3.92 8.95 17.69
N GLN A 88 3.36 10.07 18.18
CA GLN A 88 3.63 11.41 17.64
C GLN A 88 5.13 11.77 17.65
N THR A 89 5.89 11.19 18.59
CA THR A 89 7.34 11.36 18.70
C THR A 89 8.14 10.38 17.84
N GLY A 90 7.46 9.56 17.02
CA GLY A 90 8.08 8.57 16.15
C GLY A 90 8.54 7.30 16.87
N GLN A 91 8.05 7.01 18.07
CA GLN A 91 8.47 5.86 18.87
C GLN A 91 7.41 4.76 18.87
N ILE A 92 7.86 3.51 18.95
CA ILE A 92 7.04 2.33 19.26
C ILE A 92 7.48 1.73 20.60
N MET A 93 6.55 1.03 21.27
CA MET A 93 6.85 0.24 22.46
C MET A 93 6.90 -1.23 22.05
N PHE A 94 8.09 -1.84 22.12
CA PHE A 94 8.28 -3.25 21.77
C PHE A 94 8.62 -4.07 23.04
N PRO A 95 8.05 -5.27 23.20
CA PRO A 95 8.36 -6.14 24.34
C PRO A 95 9.85 -6.38 24.50
N MET A 96 10.35 -6.39 25.71
CA MET A 96 11.75 -6.53 26.12
C MET A 96 12.67 -5.38 25.66
N LEU A 97 12.56 -4.89 24.44
CA LEU A 97 13.41 -3.78 23.96
C LEU A 97 12.93 -2.40 24.42
N GLY A 98 11.71 -2.28 24.97
CA GLY A 98 11.16 -1.03 25.44
C GLY A 98 10.84 -0.06 24.30
N ARG A 99 11.23 1.20 24.48
CA ARG A 99 10.97 2.27 23.49
C ARG A 99 12.01 2.25 22.36
N LEU A 100 11.54 2.18 21.12
CA LEU A 100 12.36 2.19 19.92
C LEU A 100 11.97 3.37 19.03
N GLN A 101 12.95 4.07 18.50
CA GLN A 101 12.73 5.10 17.50
C GLN A 101 12.48 4.45 16.15
N ALA A 102 11.25 4.52 15.64
CA ALA A 102 10.84 4.00 14.34
C ALA A 102 10.67 5.11 13.29
N GLY A 103 10.09 6.24 13.70
CA GLY A 103 9.86 7.38 12.83
C GLY A 103 11.15 7.94 12.24
N GLY A 104 11.12 8.25 10.94
CA GLY A 104 12.26 8.71 10.16
C GLY A 104 13.17 7.61 9.63
N LYS A 105 12.94 6.35 10.02
CA LYS A 105 13.69 5.19 9.53
C LYS A 105 12.93 4.48 8.42
N THR A 106 13.66 3.78 7.57
CA THR A 106 13.04 2.80 6.67
C THR A 106 12.76 1.50 7.41
N ARG A 107 11.89 0.65 6.84
CA ARG A 107 11.60 -0.69 7.40
C ARG A 107 12.88 -1.51 7.60
N ALA A 108 13.79 -1.45 6.62
CA ALA A 108 15.05 -2.19 6.64
C ALA A 108 16.00 -1.66 7.74
N GLN A 109 16.01 -0.36 8.00
CA GLN A 109 16.82 0.23 9.07
C GLN A 109 16.29 -0.17 10.45
N LEU A 110 14.96 -0.09 10.65
CA LEU A 110 14.34 -0.50 11.90
C LEU A 110 14.56 -1.98 12.18
N ALA A 111 14.35 -2.84 11.17
CA ALA A 111 14.56 -4.29 11.32
C ALA A 111 15.99 -4.63 11.76
N ARG A 112 17.00 -4.05 11.13
CA ARG A 112 18.43 -4.27 11.49
C ARG A 112 18.75 -3.80 12.92
N GLU A 113 18.20 -2.67 13.33
CA GLU A 113 18.40 -2.18 14.70
C GLU A 113 17.74 -3.11 15.73
N MET A 114 16.51 -3.55 15.46
CA MET A 114 15.81 -4.49 16.33
C MET A 114 16.54 -5.83 16.43
N GLU A 115 16.99 -6.37 15.30
CA GLU A 115 17.77 -7.61 15.26
C GLU A 115 19.05 -7.50 16.10
N SER A 116 19.82 -6.42 15.92
CA SER A 116 21.04 -6.17 16.71
C SER A 116 20.76 -6.11 18.21
N ARG A 117 19.67 -5.46 18.62
CA ARG A 117 19.29 -5.37 20.05
C ARG A 117 18.79 -6.68 20.61
N LEU A 118 17.98 -7.42 19.85
CA LEU A 118 17.49 -8.74 20.28
C LEU A 118 18.63 -9.75 20.48
N ILE A 119 19.67 -9.71 19.63
CA ILE A 119 20.86 -10.54 19.77
C ILE A 119 21.68 -10.14 21.00
N ALA A 120 21.73 -8.84 21.34
CA ALA A 120 22.49 -8.35 22.46
C ALA A 120 21.85 -8.65 23.83
N GLU A 121 20.51 -8.80 23.86
CA GLU A 121 19.75 -9.07 25.11
C GLU A 121 19.37 -10.54 25.28
N GLY A 122 19.57 -11.38 24.28
CA GLY A 122 19.26 -12.83 24.30
C GLY A 122 20.50 -13.69 24.38
#